data_6d9841ae694d513b905daf74cd224207
#
_entry.id   6d9841ae694d513b905daf74cd224207
#
_cell.length_a   1.000
_cell.length_b   1.000
_cell.length_c   1.000
_cell.angle_alpha   90.00
_cell.angle_beta   90.00
_cell.angle_gamma   90.00
#
_symmetry.space_group_name_H-M   'P 1'
#
loop_
_entity.id
_entity.type
_entity.pdbx_description
1 polymer ?
#
loop_
_entity_poly.entity_id
_entity_poly.type
_entity_poly.pdbx_seq_one_letter_code
_entity_poly.pdbx_strand_id
1 'polypeptide(L)'
;MRILIVEDSQLVTEAFSILFTEAGYDVESAATVAEAIDRGSREGLDLILLDLTLPDGSGLDVLEALRVRGRLPRATLAMTGDNDSKTRRRCLEAGCADVLLKPVRIGELLRHIERHLA
;
A
#
# COMPACT_ATOMS: atom_id res chain seq x y z
N MET A 1 -9.06 7.09 10.19
CA MET A 1 -8.68 5.84 9.51
C MET A 1 -7.17 5.77 9.33
N ARG A 2 -6.60 4.61 9.46
CA ARG A 2 -5.15 4.41 9.45
C ARG A 2 -4.67 3.83 8.12
N ILE A 3 -3.63 4.44 7.58
CA ILE A 3 -3.00 4.03 6.31
C ILE A 3 -1.54 3.67 6.57
N LEU A 4 -1.11 2.52 6.05
CA LEU A 4 0.31 2.15 6.01
C LEU A 4 0.83 2.39 4.61
N ILE A 5 1.87 3.21 4.49
CA ILE A 5 2.58 3.44 3.23
C ILE A 5 3.80 2.52 3.21
N VAL A 6 3.87 1.62 2.24
CA VAL A 6 5.00 0.72 2.04
C VAL A 6 5.76 1.18 0.80
N GLU A 7 6.88 1.85 1.01
CA GLU A 7 7.67 2.50 -0.03
C GLU A 7 9.09 2.70 0.46
N ASP A 8 10.09 2.36 -0.35
CA ASP A 8 11.49 2.51 0.03
C ASP A 8 12.07 3.91 -0.24
N SER A 9 11.40 4.71 -1.08
CA SER A 9 11.82 6.10 -1.29
C SER A 9 11.34 6.99 -0.15
N GLN A 10 12.28 7.51 0.62
CA GLN A 10 11.98 8.42 1.73
C GLN A 10 11.25 9.67 1.25
N LEU A 11 11.65 10.18 0.10
CA LEU A 11 11.03 11.38 -0.48
C LEU A 11 9.54 11.15 -0.81
N VAL A 12 9.23 10.02 -1.43
CA VAL A 12 7.86 9.65 -1.79
C VAL A 12 7.03 9.45 -0.53
N THR A 13 7.57 8.74 0.45
CA THR A 13 6.91 8.48 1.73
C THR A 13 6.57 9.79 2.45
N GLU A 14 7.51 10.73 2.51
CA GLU A 14 7.27 12.02 3.16
C GLU A 14 6.18 12.83 2.45
N ALA A 15 6.22 12.86 1.12
CA ALA A 15 5.22 13.58 0.34
C ALA A 15 3.82 13.00 0.55
N PHE A 16 3.68 11.69 0.49
CA PHE A 16 2.39 11.02 0.71
C PHE A 16 1.92 11.19 2.16
N SER A 17 2.83 11.11 3.13
CA SER A 17 2.49 11.26 4.55
C SER A 17 1.89 12.63 4.84
N ILE A 18 2.48 13.68 4.30
CA ILE A 18 1.96 15.05 4.46
C ILE A 18 0.55 15.15 3.88
N LEU A 19 0.35 14.67 2.67
CA LEU A 19 -0.95 14.76 1.99
C LEU A 19 -2.04 13.98 2.70
N PHE A 20 -1.74 12.76 3.09
CA PHE A 20 -2.74 11.91 3.76
C PHE A 20 -3.06 12.42 5.15
N THR A 21 -2.06 12.94 5.87
CA THR A 21 -2.28 13.56 7.17
C THR A 21 -3.17 14.80 7.04
N GLU A 22 -2.93 15.64 6.05
CA GLU A 22 -3.77 16.80 5.77
C GLU A 22 -5.19 16.41 5.40
N ALA A 23 -5.37 15.26 4.77
CA ALA A 23 -6.69 14.74 4.42
C ALA A 23 -7.42 14.08 5.60
N GLY A 24 -6.79 14.02 6.77
CA GLY A 24 -7.40 13.51 8.01
C GLY A 24 -7.10 12.04 8.33
N TYR A 25 -6.15 11.42 7.64
CA TYR A 25 -5.76 10.04 7.91
C TYR A 25 -4.59 9.96 8.88
N ASP A 26 -4.57 8.92 9.69
CA ASP A 26 -3.41 8.55 10.50
C ASP A 26 -2.46 7.72 9.65
N VAL A 27 -1.21 8.14 9.54
CA VAL A 27 -0.25 7.54 8.60
C VAL A 27 0.90 6.88 9.33
N GLU A 28 1.22 5.66 8.92
CA GLU A 28 2.45 4.97 9.28
C GLU A 28 3.19 4.62 7.98
N SER A 29 4.48 4.36 8.07
CA SER A 29 5.28 3.99 6.89
C SER A 29 6.21 2.83 7.19
N ALA A 30 6.56 2.09 6.14
CA ALA A 30 7.53 1.01 6.18
C ALA A 30 8.34 1.05 4.87
N ALA A 31 9.64 0.82 4.96
CA ALA A 31 10.53 0.90 3.81
C ALA A 31 10.92 -0.49 3.25
N THR A 32 10.60 -1.54 3.97
CA THR A 32 10.97 -2.92 3.63
C THR A 32 9.79 -3.87 3.83
N VAL A 33 9.90 -5.06 3.24
CA VAL A 33 8.92 -6.13 3.46
C VAL A 33 8.82 -6.46 4.96
N ALA A 34 9.95 -6.61 5.63
CA ALA A 34 9.99 -6.97 7.04
C ALA A 34 9.29 -5.94 7.93
N GLU A 35 9.57 -4.66 7.74
CA GLU A 35 8.91 -3.58 8.46
C GLU A 35 7.41 -3.54 8.17
N ALA A 36 7.03 -3.74 6.90
CA ALA A 36 5.63 -3.72 6.48
C ALA A 36 4.83 -4.84 7.13
N ILE A 37 5.41 -6.04 7.24
CA ILE A 37 4.77 -7.17 7.90
C ILE A 37 4.60 -6.87 9.39
N ASP A 38 5.63 -6.36 10.04
CA ASP A 38 5.57 -6.00 11.46
C ASP A 38 4.48 -4.95 11.74
N ARG A 39 4.50 -3.87 11.01
CA ARG A 39 3.55 -2.76 11.21
C ARG A 39 2.15 -3.12 10.74
N GLY A 40 2.03 -3.83 9.62
CA GLY A 40 0.74 -4.26 9.08
C GLY A 40 0.06 -5.33 9.93
N SER A 41 0.81 -6.05 10.76
CA SER A 41 0.25 -7.05 11.66
C SER A 41 -0.42 -6.45 12.90
N ARG A 42 -0.27 -5.16 13.14
CA ARG A 42 -0.92 -4.47 14.25
C ARG A 42 -2.40 -4.22 13.95
N GLU A 43 -3.20 -4.15 14.98
CA GLU A 43 -4.64 -3.91 14.83
C GLU A 43 -4.94 -2.49 14.37
N GLY A 44 -6.08 -2.31 13.71
CA GLY A 44 -6.63 -1.00 13.35
C GLY A 44 -6.14 -0.42 12.03
N LEU A 45 -5.51 -1.22 11.19
CA LEU A 45 -5.10 -0.76 9.87
C LEU A 45 -6.24 -0.86 8.87
N ASP A 46 -6.57 0.25 8.21
CA ASP A 46 -7.68 0.30 7.26
C ASP A 46 -7.24 0.11 5.81
N LEU A 47 -6.07 0.62 5.44
CA LEU A 47 -5.59 0.55 4.07
C LEU A 47 -4.07 0.44 4.03
N ILE A 48 -3.55 -0.34 3.08
CA ILE A 48 -2.13 -0.38 2.74
C ILE A 48 -1.95 0.18 1.34
N LEU A 49 -1.05 1.14 1.20
CA LEU A 49 -0.54 1.61 -0.09
C LEU A 49 0.82 0.92 -0.29
N LEU A 50 0.91 0.05 -1.28
CA LEU A 50 1.97 -0.95 -1.36
C LEU A 50 2.76 -0.85 -2.66
N ASP A 51 4.04 -0.50 -2.56
CA ASP A 51 4.97 -0.62 -3.68
C ASP A 51 5.29 -2.11 -3.89
N LEU A 52 5.27 -2.55 -5.14
CA LEU A 52 5.57 -3.95 -5.46
C LEU A 52 7.06 -4.26 -5.45
N THR A 53 7.92 -3.24 -5.60
CA THR A 53 9.37 -3.43 -5.62
C THR A 53 10.00 -2.84 -4.36
N LEU A 54 10.47 -3.70 -3.48
CA LEU A 54 11.08 -3.33 -2.21
C LEU A 54 12.51 -3.89 -2.13
N PRO A 55 13.39 -3.33 -1.26
CA PRO A 55 14.79 -3.78 -1.20
C PRO A 55 14.97 -5.25 -0.82
N ASP A 56 14.08 -5.78 0.00
CA ASP A 56 14.17 -7.14 0.55
C ASP A 56 13.13 -8.11 -0.02
N GLY A 57 12.41 -7.71 -1.07
CA GLY A 57 11.46 -8.62 -1.72
C GLY A 57 10.35 -7.89 -2.46
N SER A 58 9.28 -8.62 -2.76
CA SER A 58 8.09 -8.10 -3.42
C SER A 58 7.07 -7.61 -2.40
N GLY A 59 6.35 -6.54 -2.76
CA GLY A 59 5.20 -6.11 -1.97
C GLY A 59 4.13 -7.20 -1.81
N LEU A 60 4.02 -8.12 -2.77
CA LEU A 60 3.09 -9.25 -2.66
C LEU A 60 3.43 -10.19 -1.50
N ASP A 61 4.69 -10.25 -1.09
CA ASP A 61 5.10 -11.02 0.09
C ASP A 61 4.50 -10.46 1.37
N VAL A 62 4.32 -9.13 1.42
CA VAL A 62 3.65 -8.46 2.55
C VAL A 62 2.20 -8.93 2.64
N LEU A 63 1.49 -8.92 1.51
CA LEU A 63 0.08 -9.36 1.47
C LEU A 63 -0.08 -10.80 1.90
N GLU A 64 0.77 -11.69 1.39
CA GLU A 64 0.70 -13.10 1.74
C GLU A 64 0.92 -13.32 3.23
N ALA A 65 1.91 -12.64 3.81
CA ALA A 65 2.19 -12.75 5.24
C ALA A 65 1.03 -12.24 6.09
N LEU A 66 0.43 -11.10 5.72
CA LEU A 66 -0.71 -10.55 6.44
C LEU A 66 -1.95 -11.42 6.30
N ARG A 67 -2.16 -12.01 5.13
CA ARG A 67 -3.26 -12.93 4.89
C ARG A 67 -3.15 -14.15 5.80
N VAL A 68 -1.98 -14.74 5.88
CA VAL A 68 -1.74 -15.91 6.75
C VAL A 68 -1.97 -15.56 8.22
N ARG A 69 -1.63 -14.35 8.63
CA ARG A 69 -1.82 -13.88 10.01
C ARG A 69 -3.24 -13.41 10.32
N GLY A 70 -4.12 -13.39 9.32
CA GLY A 70 -5.48 -12.88 9.49
C GLY A 70 -5.52 -11.36 9.72
N ARG A 71 -4.57 -10.63 9.17
CA ARG A 71 -4.39 -9.18 9.39
C ARG A 71 -4.51 -8.35 8.13
N LEU A 72 -5.14 -8.85 7.07
CA LEU A 72 -5.37 -8.04 5.88
C LEU A 72 -6.26 -6.84 6.22
N PRO A 73 -5.88 -5.63 5.77
CA PRO A 73 -6.72 -4.45 5.95
C PRO A 73 -7.95 -4.50 5.02
N ARG A 74 -8.87 -3.54 5.20
CA ARG A 74 -10.05 -3.41 4.34
C ARG A 74 -9.69 -3.29 2.86
N ALA A 75 -8.62 -2.57 2.56
CA ALA A 75 -8.19 -2.36 1.18
C ALA A 75 -6.68 -2.33 1.06
N THR A 76 -6.17 -2.86 -0.04
CA THR A 76 -4.77 -2.77 -0.43
C THR A 76 -4.69 -2.19 -1.83
N LEU A 77 -3.97 -1.08 -1.98
CA LEU A 77 -3.70 -0.46 -3.27
C LEU A 77 -2.24 -0.71 -3.62
N ALA A 78 -2.00 -1.45 -4.69
CA ALA A 78 -0.65 -1.71 -5.17
C ALA A 78 -0.20 -0.60 -6.10
N MET A 79 1.09 -0.25 -6.05
CA MET A 79 1.73 0.67 -6.98
C MET A 79 2.83 -0.06 -7.73
N THR A 80 2.88 0.09 -9.04
CA THR A 80 3.91 -0.53 -9.87
C THR A 80 4.30 0.38 -11.03
N GLY A 81 5.57 0.29 -11.44
CA GLY A 81 6.04 0.92 -12.68
C GLY A 81 5.80 0.06 -13.92
N ASP A 82 5.27 -1.14 -13.73
CA ASP A 82 5.06 -2.11 -14.79
C ASP A 82 3.61 -2.12 -15.25
N ASN A 83 3.39 -1.81 -16.54
CA ASN A 83 2.07 -1.80 -17.17
C ASN A 83 1.66 -3.16 -17.74
N ASP A 84 2.27 -4.23 -17.28
CA ASP A 84 1.97 -5.58 -17.73
C ASP A 84 0.67 -6.08 -17.12
N SER A 85 -0.23 -6.59 -17.97
CA SER A 85 -1.49 -7.18 -17.53
C SER A 85 -1.30 -8.40 -16.61
N LYS A 86 -0.19 -9.10 -16.74
CA LYS A 86 0.16 -10.23 -15.89
C LYS A 86 0.43 -9.77 -14.46
N THR A 87 1.19 -8.70 -14.29
CA THR A 87 1.45 -8.10 -12.98
C THR A 87 0.16 -7.64 -12.32
N ARG A 88 -0.69 -6.96 -13.08
CA ARG A 88 -1.99 -6.50 -12.59
C ARG A 88 -2.85 -7.68 -12.11
N ARG A 89 -2.91 -8.75 -12.89
CA ARG A 89 -3.67 -9.96 -12.55
C ARG A 89 -3.16 -10.59 -11.25
N ARG A 90 -1.84 -10.71 -11.12
CA ARG A 90 -1.22 -11.26 -9.90
C ARG A 90 -1.58 -10.46 -8.66
N CYS A 91 -1.59 -9.14 -8.77
CA CYS A 91 -1.97 -8.26 -7.65
C CYS A 91 -3.43 -8.47 -7.26
N LEU A 92 -4.33 -8.49 -8.23
CA LEU A 92 -5.76 -8.67 -7.96
C LEU A 92 -6.03 -10.05 -7.37
N GLU A 93 -5.37 -11.09 -7.85
CA GLU A 93 -5.49 -12.46 -7.31
C GLU A 93 -4.94 -12.55 -5.89
N ALA A 94 -3.93 -11.75 -5.56
CA ALA A 94 -3.36 -11.69 -4.21
C ALA A 94 -4.23 -10.91 -3.21
N GLY A 95 -5.28 -10.25 -3.67
CA GLY A 95 -6.21 -9.54 -2.81
C GLY A 95 -6.12 -8.01 -2.86
N CYS A 96 -5.35 -7.45 -3.80
CA CYS A 96 -5.33 -6.00 -3.99
C CYS A 96 -6.69 -5.51 -4.50
N ALA A 97 -7.16 -4.41 -3.92
CA ALA A 97 -8.40 -3.76 -4.37
C ALA A 97 -8.21 -3.05 -5.71
N ASP A 98 -7.01 -2.53 -5.96
CA ASP A 98 -6.65 -1.90 -7.22
C ASP A 98 -5.14 -1.89 -7.41
N VAL A 99 -4.71 -1.60 -8.63
CA VAL A 99 -3.31 -1.51 -9.02
C VAL A 99 -3.10 -0.18 -9.75
N LEU A 100 -2.22 0.65 -9.21
CA LEU A 100 -1.95 1.98 -9.74
C LEU A 100 -0.59 2.00 -10.45
N LEU A 101 -0.55 2.59 -11.65
CA LEU A 101 0.68 2.70 -12.42
C LEU A 101 1.46 3.94 -12.00
N LYS A 102 2.75 3.77 -11.70
CA LYS A 102 3.65 4.89 -11.38
C LYS A 102 4.03 5.67 -12.64
N PRO A 103 4.19 6.98 -12.57
CA PRO A 103 4.01 7.85 -11.40
C PRO A 103 2.53 8.10 -11.11
N VAL A 104 2.13 7.92 -9.85
CA VAL A 104 0.73 8.10 -9.44
C VAL A 104 0.50 9.58 -9.12
N ARG A 105 -0.52 10.17 -9.71
CA ARG A 105 -0.91 11.55 -9.41
C ARG A 105 -1.59 11.61 -8.05
N ILE A 106 -1.22 12.59 -7.25
CA ILE A 106 -1.69 12.73 -5.87
C ILE A 106 -3.21 12.82 -5.77
N GLY A 107 -3.84 13.65 -6.60
CA GLY A 107 -5.30 13.77 -6.61
C GLY A 107 -6.01 12.48 -6.97
N GLU A 108 -5.44 11.72 -7.92
CA GLU A 108 -5.96 10.41 -8.30
C GLU A 108 -5.80 9.40 -7.15
N LEU A 109 -4.66 9.41 -6.49
CA LEU A 109 -4.39 8.53 -5.35
C LEU A 109 -5.37 8.78 -4.21
N LEU A 110 -5.63 10.03 -3.86
CA LEU A 110 -6.62 10.38 -2.83
C LEU A 110 -8.02 9.90 -3.20
N ARG A 111 -8.42 10.02 -4.46
CA ARG A 111 -9.72 9.53 -4.91
C ARG A 111 -9.84 8.01 -4.76
N HIS A 112 -8.78 7.26 -5.08
CA HIS A 112 -8.77 5.82 -4.89
C HIS A 112 -8.89 5.46 -3.41
N ILE A 113 -8.16 6.15 -2.54
CA ILE A 113 -8.21 5.91 -1.10
C ILE A 113 -9.62 6.18 -0.57
N GLU A 114 -10.21 7.33 -0.92
CA GLU A 114 -11.56 7.67 -0.48
C GLU A 114 -12.59 6.65 -0.95
N ARG A 115 -12.50 6.21 -2.19
CA ARG A 115 -13.42 5.21 -2.75
C ARG A 115 -13.38 3.90 -1.97
N HIS A 116 -12.19 3.44 -1.62
CA HIS A 116 -12.02 2.14 -0.96
C HIS A 116 -12.24 2.18 0.55
N LEU A 117 -12.24 3.36 1.15
CA LEU A 117 -12.50 3.55 2.58
C LEU A 117 -13.89 4.13 2.88
N ALA A 118 -14.64 4.45 1.86
CA ALA A 118 -15.98 4.99 2.02
C ALA A 118 -16.97 3.95 2.60
#